data_d11d1d0207de009fbc98d2992f763f75
#
_entry.id   d11d1d0207de009fbc98d2992f763f75
#
_cell.length_a   1.000
_cell.length_b   1.000
_cell.length_c   1.000
_cell.angle_alpha   90.00
_cell.angle_beta   90.00
_cell.angle_gamma   90.00
#
_symmetry.space_group_name_H-M   'P 1'
#
loop_
_entity.id
_entity.type
_entity.pdbx_description
1 polymer ?
#
loop_
_entity_poly.entity_id
_entity_poly.type
_entity_poly.pdbx_seq_one_letter_code
_entity_poly.pdbx_strand_id
1 'polypeptide(L)'
;MMELLEDVFIRCGRCGKVIEIHKEDFDFESHVYDHGENGMGEEIEYWHEGGILCEYCGNEITFRISGYEYPVGAFNYEDCDIAGGRFEEEPHMGVIYSREDFDLDNAYLEYSRIQRLIMDIAQDPELIYNISSREFEEIIEHLFQDEGFETKLTQRTRDGGRDIIATKYEMGKPIVFYIECKRYGRSNRVGVSIVRSLFGVQTSDRINKSILITTGHVTRDARRFIDDQNTMMSVIDADEIHKLIRRSARKYCGYYG
;
A
#
# COMPACT_ATOMS: atom_id res chain seq x y z
N MET A 1 14.89 -11.86 -3.95
CA MET A 1 15.02 -13.31 -3.75
C MET A 1 13.63 -13.88 -3.54
N MET A 2 13.31 -15.01 -4.18
CA MET A 2 12.02 -15.69 -4.01
C MET A 2 12.03 -16.49 -2.72
N GLU A 3 11.04 -16.35 -1.87
CA GLU A 3 10.94 -17.05 -0.58
C GLU A 3 9.49 -17.41 -0.28
N LEU A 4 9.28 -18.35 0.65
CA LEU A 4 7.95 -18.62 1.19
C LEU A 4 7.52 -17.50 2.14
N LEU A 5 6.25 -17.11 2.05
CA LEU A 5 5.69 -16.04 2.88
C LEU A 5 5.41 -16.52 4.32
N GLU A 6 5.13 -17.82 4.49
CA GLU A 6 4.75 -18.45 5.77
C GLU A 6 5.26 -19.87 5.88
N ASP A 7 5.23 -20.44 7.09
CA ASP A 7 5.62 -21.82 7.36
C ASP A 7 4.69 -22.81 6.65
N VAL A 8 5.23 -23.96 6.25
CA VAL A 8 4.50 -24.99 5.49
C VAL A 8 3.98 -26.09 6.41
N PHE A 9 2.69 -26.39 6.33
CA PHE A 9 2.06 -27.44 7.10
C PHE A 9 1.62 -28.59 6.18
N ILE A 10 2.18 -29.79 6.42
CA ILE A 10 1.94 -30.98 5.62
C ILE A 10 1.22 -32.03 6.46
N ARG A 11 0.05 -32.51 5.98
CA ARG A 11 -0.62 -33.65 6.58
C ARG A 11 -0.15 -34.95 5.95
N CYS A 12 0.41 -35.83 6.77
CA CYS A 12 0.86 -37.16 6.34
C CYS A 12 -0.32 -37.98 5.81
N GLY A 13 -0.18 -38.50 4.59
CA GLY A 13 -1.21 -39.32 3.93
C GLY A 13 -1.46 -40.67 4.62
N ARG A 14 -0.50 -41.17 5.41
CA ARG A 14 -0.60 -42.48 6.09
C ARG A 14 -1.21 -42.40 7.50
N CYS A 15 -0.77 -41.44 8.32
CA CYS A 15 -1.20 -41.37 9.74
C CYS A 15 -2.04 -40.12 10.06
N GLY A 16 -2.19 -39.19 9.13
CA GLY A 16 -2.99 -37.98 9.29
C GLY A 16 -2.38 -36.91 10.21
N LYS A 17 -1.16 -37.10 10.73
CA LYS A 17 -0.50 -36.12 11.57
C LYS A 17 0.02 -34.98 10.71
N VAL A 18 -0.04 -33.76 11.26
CA VAL A 18 0.49 -32.56 10.63
C VAL A 18 1.95 -32.38 11.02
N ILE A 19 2.77 -32.04 10.06
CA ILE A 19 4.19 -31.74 10.18
C ILE A 19 4.36 -30.29 9.77
N GLU A 20 5.06 -29.52 10.57
CA GLU A 20 5.41 -28.12 10.32
C GLU A 20 6.84 -28.07 9.79
N ILE A 21 7.08 -27.31 8.74
CA ILE A 21 8.39 -27.03 8.16
C ILE A 21 8.51 -25.51 8.12
N HIS A 22 9.55 -24.99 8.77
CA HIS A 22 9.78 -23.54 8.80
C HIS A 22 10.24 -23.04 7.43
N LYS A 23 9.72 -21.88 7.04
CA LYS A 23 10.02 -21.28 5.74
C LYS A 23 11.52 -21.03 5.50
N GLU A 24 12.28 -20.81 6.58
CA GLU A 24 13.73 -20.65 6.53
C GLU A 24 14.49 -21.94 6.18
N ASP A 25 13.84 -23.12 6.23
CA ASP A 25 14.44 -24.41 5.88
C ASP A 25 14.35 -24.71 4.37
N PHE A 26 13.75 -23.80 3.58
CA PHE A 26 13.61 -23.94 2.14
C PHE A 26 14.68 -23.14 1.39
N ASP A 27 15.55 -23.86 0.67
CA ASP A 27 16.51 -23.28 -0.28
C ASP A 27 15.95 -23.40 -1.69
N PHE A 28 15.73 -22.27 -2.39
CA PHE A 28 15.23 -22.23 -3.75
C PHE A 28 16.37 -22.17 -4.77
N GLU A 29 16.36 -23.11 -5.71
CA GLU A 29 17.15 -23.03 -6.93
C GLU A 29 16.43 -22.15 -7.94
N SER A 30 17.13 -21.62 -8.95
CA SER A 30 16.53 -20.81 -10.00
C SER A 30 17.07 -21.14 -11.38
N HIS A 31 16.22 -20.99 -12.39
CA HIS A 31 16.57 -21.10 -13.79
C HIS A 31 15.93 -20.00 -14.61
N VAL A 32 16.68 -19.46 -15.59
CA VAL A 32 16.22 -18.39 -16.47
C VAL A 32 15.89 -18.98 -17.83
N TYR A 33 14.66 -18.72 -18.31
CA TYR A 33 14.21 -19.06 -19.64
C TYR A 33 14.13 -17.81 -20.50
N ASP A 34 14.76 -17.81 -21.66
CA ASP A 34 14.67 -16.71 -22.64
C ASP A 34 13.59 -17.03 -23.67
N HIS A 35 12.53 -16.20 -23.69
CA HIS A 35 11.43 -16.34 -24.64
C HIS A 35 11.67 -15.61 -25.98
N GLY A 36 12.85 -15.03 -26.20
CA GLY A 36 13.25 -14.39 -27.45
C GLY A 36 12.52 -13.09 -27.76
N GLU A 37 12.65 -12.62 -29.01
CA GLU A 37 12.13 -11.31 -29.46
C GLU A 37 10.60 -11.15 -29.40
N ASN A 38 9.83 -12.23 -29.28
CA ASN A 38 8.35 -12.21 -29.25
C ASN A 38 7.75 -12.32 -27.86
N GLY A 39 8.58 -12.43 -26.80
CA GLY A 39 8.14 -12.49 -25.41
C GLY A 39 8.24 -11.15 -24.69
N MET A 40 7.80 -11.11 -23.44
CA MET A 40 7.96 -9.94 -22.53
C MET A 40 9.32 -9.94 -21.80
N GLY A 41 10.34 -10.62 -22.34
CA GLY A 41 11.66 -10.79 -21.77
C GLY A 41 11.91 -12.19 -21.22
N GLU A 42 12.80 -12.27 -20.24
CA GLU A 42 13.15 -13.51 -19.57
C GLU A 42 12.12 -13.91 -18.52
N GLU A 43 11.92 -15.22 -18.33
CA GLU A 43 11.16 -15.83 -17.25
C GLU A 43 12.13 -16.49 -16.28
N ILE A 44 11.93 -16.33 -15.00
CA ILE A 44 12.71 -17.02 -13.96
C ILE A 44 11.82 -17.97 -13.20
N GLU A 45 12.15 -19.26 -13.25
CA GLU A 45 11.57 -20.27 -12.38
C GLU A 45 12.45 -20.39 -11.12
N TYR A 46 11.81 -20.38 -9.96
CA TYR A 46 12.41 -20.72 -8.67
C TYR A 46 11.73 -21.97 -8.14
N TRP A 47 12.48 -22.96 -7.67
CA TRP A 47 11.91 -24.18 -7.13
C TRP A 47 12.70 -24.73 -5.95
N HIS A 48 11.99 -25.44 -5.10
CA HIS A 48 12.54 -26.29 -4.06
C HIS A 48 11.95 -27.69 -4.20
N GLU A 49 12.82 -28.70 -4.29
CA GLU A 49 12.44 -30.11 -4.19
C GLU A 49 12.89 -30.66 -2.85
N GLY A 50 11.96 -31.17 -2.05
CA GLY A 50 12.22 -31.67 -0.72
C GLY A 50 11.56 -33.02 -0.44
N GLY A 51 12.08 -33.67 0.58
CA GLY A 51 11.51 -34.90 1.09
C GLY A 51 11.69 -35.02 2.60
N ILE A 52 10.64 -35.43 3.29
CA ILE A 52 10.62 -35.62 4.74
C ILE A 52 10.10 -37.01 5.09
N LEU A 53 10.61 -37.58 6.18
CA LEU A 53 10.05 -38.77 6.79
C LEU A 53 9.12 -38.37 7.92
N CYS A 54 7.88 -38.82 7.88
CA CYS A 54 6.94 -38.59 8.98
C CYS A 54 7.45 -39.22 10.28
N GLU A 55 7.75 -38.41 11.26
CA GLU A 55 8.31 -38.86 12.56
C GLU A 55 7.38 -39.84 13.30
N TYR A 56 6.08 -39.81 13.01
CA TYR A 56 5.08 -40.64 13.68
C TYR A 56 4.93 -42.02 13.07
N CYS A 57 5.16 -42.18 11.76
CA CYS A 57 4.88 -43.46 11.08
C CYS A 57 5.91 -43.89 10.03
N GLY A 58 6.97 -43.09 9.83
CA GLY A 58 8.02 -43.38 8.86
C GLY A 58 7.59 -43.28 7.39
N ASN A 59 6.43 -42.68 7.10
CA ASN A 59 5.99 -42.47 5.72
C ASN A 59 6.85 -41.41 5.05
N GLU A 60 7.34 -41.69 3.86
CA GLU A 60 8.06 -40.74 3.03
C GLU A 60 7.08 -39.79 2.35
N ILE A 61 7.37 -38.51 2.43
CA ILE A 61 6.60 -37.44 1.80
C ILE A 61 7.58 -36.63 0.98
N THR A 62 7.33 -36.52 -0.32
CA THR A 62 8.13 -35.71 -1.23
C THR A 62 7.28 -34.59 -1.81
N PHE A 63 7.86 -33.44 -2.01
CA PHE A 63 7.16 -32.28 -2.55
C PHE A 63 8.09 -31.41 -3.40
N ARG A 64 7.46 -30.67 -4.32
CA ARG A 64 8.08 -29.59 -5.08
C ARG A 64 7.21 -28.34 -4.94
N ILE A 65 7.83 -27.20 -4.70
CA ILE A 65 7.19 -25.88 -4.67
C ILE A 65 7.94 -25.03 -5.68
N SER A 66 7.21 -24.39 -6.59
CA SER A 66 7.80 -23.57 -7.67
C SER A 66 7.09 -22.21 -7.73
N GLY A 67 7.84 -21.16 -8.01
CA GLY A 67 7.33 -19.82 -8.27
C GLY A 67 7.96 -19.21 -9.51
N TYR A 68 7.24 -18.39 -10.23
CA TYR A 68 7.63 -17.88 -11.53
C TYR A 68 7.57 -16.37 -11.57
N GLU A 69 8.63 -15.73 -12.05
CA GLU A 69 8.67 -14.32 -12.40
C GLU A 69 8.60 -14.17 -13.92
N TYR A 70 7.61 -13.43 -14.42
CA TYR A 70 7.51 -13.09 -15.83
C TYR A 70 6.67 -11.85 -16.09
N PRO A 71 7.25 -10.75 -16.63
CA PRO A 71 8.69 -10.55 -16.86
C PRO A 71 9.48 -10.51 -15.55
N VAL A 72 10.82 -10.57 -15.64
CA VAL A 72 11.70 -10.50 -14.46
C VAL A 72 11.32 -9.30 -13.58
N GLY A 73 11.18 -9.55 -12.27
CA GLY A 73 10.72 -8.56 -11.29
C GLY A 73 9.21 -8.55 -11.08
N ALA A 74 8.42 -9.32 -11.83
CA ALA A 74 6.98 -9.48 -11.62
C ALA A 74 6.64 -10.94 -11.29
N PHE A 75 6.23 -11.18 -10.03
CA PHE A 75 5.69 -12.49 -9.64
C PHE A 75 4.45 -12.80 -10.47
N ASN A 76 4.43 -13.97 -11.12
CA ASN A 76 3.40 -14.35 -12.07
C ASN A 76 2.44 -15.40 -11.47
N TYR A 77 2.99 -16.56 -11.09
CA TYR A 77 2.22 -17.64 -10.47
C TYR A 77 3.12 -18.57 -9.67
N GLU A 78 2.50 -19.42 -8.89
CA GLU A 78 3.13 -20.48 -8.12
C GLU A 78 2.48 -21.81 -8.45
N ASP A 79 3.23 -22.89 -8.22
CA ASP A 79 2.74 -24.27 -8.39
C ASP A 79 3.36 -25.17 -7.33
N CYS A 80 2.64 -26.18 -6.88
CA CYS A 80 3.14 -27.14 -5.91
C CYS A 80 2.62 -28.55 -6.15
N ASP A 81 3.54 -29.50 -6.06
CA ASP A 81 3.25 -30.94 -6.11
C ASP A 81 3.68 -31.62 -4.82
N ILE A 82 2.91 -32.63 -4.39
CA ILE A 82 3.21 -33.40 -3.20
C ILE A 82 2.79 -34.86 -3.34
N ALA A 83 3.64 -35.78 -2.91
CA ALA A 83 3.36 -37.21 -2.84
C ALA A 83 3.54 -37.72 -1.40
N GLY A 84 2.74 -38.69 -0.98
CA GLY A 84 2.78 -39.26 0.37
C GLY A 84 2.09 -38.41 1.45
N GLY A 85 1.58 -37.25 1.11
CA GLY A 85 0.87 -36.32 1.99
C GLY A 85 0.01 -35.32 1.23
N ARG A 86 -0.40 -34.26 1.93
CA ARG A 86 -1.03 -33.08 1.32
C ARG A 86 -0.64 -31.85 2.11
N PHE A 87 -0.56 -30.72 1.47
CA PHE A 87 -0.50 -29.42 2.14
C PHE A 87 -1.82 -29.15 2.88
N GLU A 88 -1.76 -28.56 4.07
CA GLU A 88 -2.98 -28.10 4.77
C GLU A 88 -3.52 -26.82 4.10
N GLU A 89 -2.63 -25.93 3.70
CA GLU A 89 -2.86 -24.77 2.85
C GLU A 89 -1.77 -24.80 1.77
N GLU A 90 -2.09 -24.40 0.55
CA GLU A 90 -1.10 -24.34 -0.52
C GLU A 90 0.00 -23.32 -0.13
N PRO A 91 1.29 -23.67 -0.25
CA PRO A 91 2.37 -22.77 0.08
C PRO A 91 2.34 -21.53 -0.80
N HIS A 92 2.44 -20.35 -0.22
CA HIS A 92 2.50 -19.09 -0.94
C HIS A 92 3.91 -18.55 -0.99
N MET A 93 4.33 -18.21 -2.21
CA MET A 93 5.64 -17.64 -2.50
C MET A 93 5.54 -16.15 -2.77
N GLY A 94 6.62 -15.43 -2.51
CA GLY A 94 6.72 -14.02 -2.82
C GLY A 94 8.16 -13.60 -3.06
N VAL A 95 8.34 -12.51 -3.79
CA VAL A 95 9.66 -11.91 -3.96
C VAL A 95 9.93 -11.04 -2.74
N ILE A 96 10.82 -11.49 -1.87
CA ILE A 96 11.35 -10.63 -0.82
C ILE A 96 12.56 -9.92 -1.41
N TYR A 97 12.35 -8.66 -1.76
CA TYR A 97 13.47 -7.79 -2.11
C TYR A 97 14.22 -7.48 -0.82
N SER A 98 15.43 -8.06 -0.67
CA SER A 98 16.33 -7.58 0.37
C SER A 98 16.71 -6.13 0.04
N ARG A 99 16.96 -5.33 1.08
CA ARG A 99 17.40 -3.94 0.93
C ARG A 99 18.71 -3.82 0.10
N GLU A 100 19.42 -4.92 -0.10
CA GLU A 100 20.69 -5.05 -0.80
C GLU A 100 20.53 -5.40 -2.30
N ASP A 101 19.42 -6.06 -2.69
CA ASP A 101 19.16 -6.49 -4.08
C ASP A 101 18.54 -5.36 -4.93
N PHE A 102 17.92 -4.38 -4.30
CA PHE A 102 17.59 -3.13 -4.94
C PHE A 102 18.82 -2.22 -4.85
N ASP A 103 19.33 -1.80 -5.97
CA ASP A 103 20.14 -0.58 -6.03
C ASP A 103 19.21 0.59 -5.70
N LEU A 104 18.81 0.62 -4.41
CA LEU A 104 17.84 1.55 -3.83
C LEU A 104 18.24 3.00 -4.09
N ASP A 105 19.56 3.25 -4.23
CA ASP A 105 20.06 4.57 -4.49
C ASP A 105 19.69 5.05 -5.91
N ASN A 106 19.71 4.17 -6.92
CA ASN A 106 19.33 4.54 -8.28
C ASN A 106 17.80 4.57 -8.49
N ALA A 107 17.06 3.57 -8.03
CA ALA A 107 15.60 3.56 -8.12
C ALA A 107 14.99 4.69 -7.25
N TYR A 108 15.54 4.94 -6.07
CA TYR A 108 15.11 6.00 -5.15
C TYR A 108 15.40 7.42 -5.71
N LEU A 109 16.43 7.56 -6.55
CA LEU A 109 16.75 8.83 -7.24
C LEU A 109 15.77 9.16 -8.36
N GLU A 110 15.12 8.17 -8.97
CA GLU A 110 14.10 8.36 -10.01
C GLU A 110 12.78 8.91 -9.46
N TYR A 111 12.50 8.68 -8.18
CA TYR A 111 11.27 9.17 -7.55
C TYR A 111 11.38 10.64 -7.15
N SER A 112 10.28 11.37 -7.32
CA SER A 112 10.17 12.74 -6.81
C SER A 112 10.35 12.77 -5.29
N ARG A 113 10.73 13.94 -4.77
CA ARG A 113 10.87 14.17 -3.32
C ARG A 113 9.60 13.75 -2.55
N ILE A 114 8.42 14.00 -3.10
CA ILE A 114 7.13 13.66 -2.45
C ILE A 114 6.88 12.17 -2.46
N GLN A 115 7.19 11.48 -3.56
CA GLN A 115 7.06 10.02 -3.64
C GLN A 115 7.96 9.32 -2.63
N ARG A 116 9.23 9.78 -2.50
CA ARG A 116 10.15 9.26 -1.45
C ARG A 116 9.57 9.47 -0.06
N LEU A 117 9.06 10.67 0.23
CA LEU A 117 8.46 10.98 1.53
C LEU A 117 7.21 10.11 1.83
N ILE A 118 6.40 9.81 0.81
CA ILE A 118 5.28 8.87 0.91
C ILE A 118 5.77 7.45 1.26
N MET A 119 6.84 6.97 0.62
CA MET A 119 7.43 5.66 0.92
C MET A 119 8.00 5.62 2.34
N ASP A 120 8.71 6.66 2.77
CA ASP A 120 9.27 6.75 4.12
C ASP A 120 8.17 6.74 5.19
N ILE A 121 7.08 7.50 5.00
CA ILE A 121 5.95 7.53 5.93
C ILE A 121 5.17 6.19 5.91
N ALA A 122 5.13 5.49 4.79
CA ALA A 122 4.51 4.17 4.72
C ALA A 122 5.25 3.14 5.60
N GLN A 123 6.59 3.26 5.70
CA GLN A 123 7.44 2.42 6.56
C GLN A 123 7.43 2.89 8.02
N ASP A 124 7.51 4.20 8.26
CA ASP A 124 7.46 4.80 9.59
C ASP A 124 6.35 5.86 9.66
N PRO A 125 5.13 5.49 10.10
CA PRO A 125 4.00 6.40 10.22
C PRO A 125 4.23 7.63 11.11
N GLU A 126 5.21 7.59 12.04
CA GLU A 126 5.50 8.71 12.92
C GLU A 126 6.13 9.90 12.18
N LEU A 127 6.76 9.67 11.04
CA LEU A 127 7.37 10.72 10.23
C LEU A 127 6.35 11.79 9.79
N ILE A 128 5.07 11.44 9.65
CA ILE A 128 4.02 12.41 9.27
C ILE A 128 3.89 13.58 10.26
N TYR A 129 4.27 13.36 11.51
CA TYR A 129 4.24 14.41 12.54
C TYR A 129 5.47 15.32 12.51
N ASN A 130 6.53 14.94 11.77
CA ASN A 130 7.82 15.65 11.70
C ASN A 130 7.99 16.49 10.42
N ILE A 131 7.18 16.25 9.39
CA ILE A 131 7.19 17.01 8.14
C ILE A 131 6.61 18.41 8.33
N SER A 132 6.91 19.32 7.42
CA SER A 132 6.31 20.67 7.40
C SER A 132 4.83 20.63 6.97
N SER A 133 4.07 21.68 7.28
CA SER A 133 2.68 21.80 6.78
C SER A 133 2.62 21.77 5.26
N ARG A 134 3.59 22.37 4.58
CA ARG A 134 3.65 22.38 3.11
C ARG A 134 3.91 21.00 2.53
N GLU A 135 4.83 20.25 3.11
CA GLU A 135 5.06 18.86 2.70
C GLU A 135 3.83 18.00 2.92
N PHE A 136 3.09 18.22 4.01
CA PHE A 136 1.83 17.55 4.23
C PHE A 136 0.79 17.88 3.15
N GLU A 137 0.63 19.15 2.78
CA GLU A 137 -0.24 19.58 1.68
C GLU A 137 0.17 18.94 0.34
N GLU A 138 1.47 18.90 0.03
CA GLU A 138 2.02 18.29 -1.19
C GLU A 138 1.78 16.76 -1.22
N ILE A 139 1.91 16.07 -0.09
CA ILE A 139 1.57 14.65 0.03
C ILE A 139 0.07 14.45 -0.24
N ILE A 140 -0.79 15.23 0.40
CA ILE A 140 -2.25 15.10 0.20
C ILE A 140 -2.61 15.38 -1.27
N GLU A 141 -2.03 16.41 -1.88
CA GLU A 141 -2.22 16.68 -3.31
C GLU A 141 -1.87 15.46 -4.16
N HIS A 142 -0.70 14.86 -3.90
CA HIS A 142 -0.24 13.69 -4.63
C HIS A 142 -1.17 12.47 -4.44
N LEU A 143 -1.65 12.23 -3.21
CA LEU A 143 -2.60 11.16 -2.94
C LEU A 143 -3.92 11.34 -3.71
N PHE A 144 -4.40 12.58 -3.87
CA PHE A 144 -5.59 12.88 -4.66
C PHE A 144 -5.34 12.71 -6.17
N GLN A 145 -4.15 13.06 -6.66
CA GLN A 145 -3.75 12.79 -8.05
C GLN A 145 -3.75 11.28 -8.33
N ASP A 146 -3.23 10.49 -7.39
CA ASP A 146 -3.26 9.02 -7.45
C ASP A 146 -4.66 8.42 -7.52
N GLU A 147 -5.66 9.10 -6.95
CA GLU A 147 -7.08 8.72 -7.02
C GLU A 147 -7.79 9.29 -8.27
N GLY A 148 -7.03 9.92 -9.18
CA GLY A 148 -7.52 10.43 -10.47
C GLY A 148 -8.18 11.80 -10.40
N PHE A 149 -7.82 12.64 -9.41
CA PHE A 149 -8.23 14.03 -9.36
C PHE A 149 -7.22 14.93 -10.08
N GLU A 150 -7.70 15.94 -10.77
CA GLU A 150 -6.90 17.10 -11.13
C GLU A 150 -6.79 18.02 -9.91
N THR A 151 -5.58 18.39 -9.51
CA THR A 151 -5.36 19.14 -8.29
C THR A 151 -4.62 20.43 -8.52
N LYS A 152 -4.82 21.38 -7.63
CA LYS A 152 -4.10 22.66 -7.58
C LYS A 152 -3.88 23.08 -6.14
N LEU A 153 -2.62 23.15 -5.72
CA LEU A 153 -2.23 23.78 -4.45
C LEU A 153 -2.47 25.29 -4.50
N THR A 154 -3.02 25.81 -3.43
CA THR A 154 -3.21 27.26 -3.28
C THR A 154 -1.95 27.94 -2.78
N GLN A 155 -1.91 29.28 -2.88
CA GLN A 155 -0.80 30.07 -2.33
C GLN A 155 -0.98 30.23 -0.82
N ARG A 156 0.13 30.22 -0.07
CA ARG A 156 0.15 30.30 1.41
C ARG A 156 -0.51 31.55 2.01
N THR A 157 -0.73 32.58 1.22
CA THR A 157 -1.28 33.84 1.68
C THR A 157 -2.59 34.13 0.95
N ARG A 158 -3.68 34.32 1.70
CA ARG A 158 -5.04 34.63 1.20
C ARG A 158 -5.73 33.46 0.48
N ASP A 159 -5.51 32.24 0.96
CA ASP A 159 -6.12 31.01 0.42
C ASP A 159 -7.61 30.86 0.77
N GLY A 160 -8.13 31.72 1.64
CA GLY A 160 -9.55 31.69 2.05
C GLY A 160 -9.93 30.44 2.86
N GLY A 161 -8.92 29.74 3.47
CA GLY A 161 -9.16 28.54 4.28
C GLY A 161 -9.31 27.27 3.45
N ARG A 162 -8.57 27.20 2.33
CA ARG A 162 -8.42 25.99 1.52
C ARG A 162 -6.98 25.88 1.04
N ASP A 163 -6.39 24.71 1.16
CA ASP A 163 -5.01 24.44 0.79
C ASP A 163 -4.93 23.79 -0.60
N ILE A 164 -5.92 22.98 -0.99
CA ILE A 164 -5.97 22.28 -2.26
C ILE A 164 -7.36 22.43 -2.89
N ILE A 165 -7.38 22.66 -4.20
CA ILE A 165 -8.58 22.51 -5.03
C ILE A 165 -8.40 21.23 -5.82
N ALA A 166 -9.32 20.26 -5.66
CA ALA A 166 -9.31 19.01 -6.38
C ALA A 166 -10.57 18.89 -7.25
N THR A 167 -10.40 18.46 -8.50
CA THR A 167 -11.48 18.31 -9.47
C THR A 167 -11.50 16.90 -10.02
N LYS A 168 -12.67 16.27 -10.00
CA LYS A 168 -12.91 14.98 -10.67
C LYS A 168 -14.05 15.14 -11.66
N TYR A 169 -13.91 14.52 -12.82
CA TYR A 169 -14.95 14.57 -13.84
C TYR A 169 -15.82 13.31 -13.76
N GLU A 170 -17.14 13.50 -13.64
CA GLU A 170 -18.11 12.43 -13.70
C GLU A 170 -19.12 12.71 -14.83
N MET A 171 -19.21 11.81 -15.77
CA MET A 171 -20.01 11.99 -17.00
C MET A 171 -19.76 13.34 -17.72
N GLY A 172 -18.49 13.78 -17.75
CA GLY A 172 -18.07 15.02 -18.38
C GLY A 172 -18.38 16.30 -17.56
N LYS A 173 -18.91 16.17 -16.35
CA LYS A 173 -19.17 17.31 -15.44
C LYS A 173 -18.12 17.36 -14.35
N PRO A 174 -17.54 18.55 -14.05
CA PRO A 174 -16.60 18.70 -12.98
C PRO A 174 -17.32 18.64 -11.60
N ILE A 175 -16.75 17.84 -10.70
CA ILE A 175 -17.07 17.85 -9.28
C ILE A 175 -15.86 18.44 -8.57
N VAL A 176 -16.06 19.59 -7.95
CA VAL A 176 -14.97 20.35 -7.32
C VAL A 176 -14.98 20.18 -5.82
N PHE A 177 -13.82 19.95 -5.24
CA PHE A 177 -13.59 19.73 -3.82
C PHE A 177 -12.64 20.81 -3.28
N TYR A 178 -12.97 21.40 -2.15
CA TYR A 178 -12.04 22.22 -1.36
C TYR A 178 -11.48 21.38 -0.22
N ILE A 179 -10.17 21.38 -0.09
CA ILE A 179 -9.46 20.60 0.91
C ILE A 179 -8.69 21.55 1.82
N GLU A 180 -8.91 21.42 3.12
CA GLU A 180 -8.17 22.09 4.18
C GLU A 180 -7.30 21.06 4.89
N CYS A 181 -6.00 21.31 4.93
CA CYS A 181 -4.99 20.41 5.53
C CYS A 181 -4.54 20.93 6.89
N LYS A 182 -4.66 20.13 7.91
CA LYS A 182 -4.20 20.47 9.27
C LYS A 182 -3.24 19.40 9.79
N ARG A 183 -1.93 19.58 9.48
CA ARG A 183 -0.89 18.76 10.09
C ARG A 183 -0.69 19.18 11.54
N TYR A 184 -1.29 18.45 12.43
CA TYR A 184 -1.25 18.69 13.88
C TYR A 184 -0.52 17.54 14.59
N GLY A 185 0.15 17.85 15.69
CA GLY A 185 0.66 16.82 16.60
C GLY A 185 -0.50 16.02 17.24
N ARG A 186 -0.20 14.82 17.72
CA ARG A 186 -1.19 13.88 18.29
C ARG A 186 -2.11 14.48 19.36
N SER A 187 -1.61 15.44 20.17
CA SER A 187 -2.39 16.10 21.23
C SER A 187 -3.22 17.28 20.73
N ASN A 188 -2.97 17.78 19.54
CA ASN A 188 -3.64 18.94 19.00
C ASN A 188 -5.02 18.59 18.45
N ARG A 189 -5.94 19.56 18.53
CA ARG A 189 -7.34 19.34 18.17
C ARG A 189 -7.82 20.32 17.11
N VAL A 190 -8.56 19.80 16.16
CA VAL A 190 -9.32 20.63 15.20
C VAL A 190 -10.67 20.99 15.82
N GLY A 191 -10.85 22.27 16.06
CA GLY A 191 -12.09 22.80 16.62
C GLY A 191 -13.15 23.13 15.56
N VAL A 192 -14.39 23.32 15.99
CA VAL A 192 -15.53 23.61 15.10
C VAL A 192 -15.39 24.90 14.29
N SER A 193 -14.61 25.88 14.75
CA SER A 193 -14.36 27.13 14.02
C SER A 193 -13.69 26.90 12.66
N ILE A 194 -12.71 25.98 12.59
CA ILE A 194 -12.00 25.61 11.35
C ILE A 194 -13.00 25.01 10.35
N VAL A 195 -13.81 24.09 10.80
CA VAL A 195 -14.80 23.39 9.95
C VAL A 195 -15.86 24.34 9.42
N ARG A 196 -16.34 25.25 10.28
CA ARG A 196 -17.32 26.29 9.88
C ARG A 196 -16.73 27.27 8.87
N SER A 197 -15.46 27.65 9.03
CA SER A 197 -14.76 28.51 8.06
C SER A 197 -14.69 27.85 6.68
N LEU A 198 -14.23 26.59 6.63
CA LEU A 198 -14.15 25.81 5.40
C LEU A 198 -15.53 25.65 4.73
N PHE A 199 -16.57 25.35 5.50
CA PHE A 199 -17.95 25.25 5.00
C PHE A 199 -18.49 26.58 4.50
N GLY A 200 -18.14 27.69 5.17
CA GLY A 200 -18.51 29.03 4.74
C GLY A 200 -17.94 29.37 3.37
N VAL A 201 -16.68 29.08 3.13
CA VAL A 201 -16.01 29.28 1.83
C VAL A 201 -16.63 28.37 0.77
N GLN A 202 -16.83 27.09 1.06
CA GLN A 202 -17.51 26.15 0.16
C GLN A 202 -18.88 26.69 -0.29
N THR A 203 -19.68 27.16 0.65
CA THR A 203 -21.05 27.66 0.39
C THR A 203 -21.01 28.96 -0.41
N SER A 204 -20.09 29.87 -0.08
CA SER A 204 -19.89 31.14 -0.79
C SER A 204 -19.52 30.92 -2.25
N ASP A 205 -18.59 29.99 -2.48
CA ASP A 205 -18.07 29.69 -3.81
C ASP A 205 -18.92 28.65 -4.58
N ARG A 206 -19.97 28.13 -3.95
CA ARG A 206 -20.89 27.12 -4.51
C ARG A 206 -20.20 25.84 -4.98
N ILE A 207 -19.22 25.38 -4.20
CA ILE A 207 -18.44 24.18 -4.50
C ILE A 207 -19.18 22.93 -4.00
N ASN A 208 -18.98 21.80 -4.70
CA ASN A 208 -19.70 20.56 -4.45
C ASN A 208 -19.44 19.98 -3.07
N LYS A 209 -18.17 19.95 -2.62
CA LYS A 209 -17.80 19.32 -1.36
C LYS A 209 -16.55 19.97 -0.76
N SER A 210 -16.45 19.94 0.57
CA SER A 210 -15.22 20.26 1.29
C SER A 210 -14.75 19.08 2.13
N ILE A 211 -13.43 18.94 2.26
CA ILE A 211 -12.78 17.87 2.99
C ILE A 211 -11.78 18.48 3.96
N LEU A 212 -11.94 18.19 5.25
CA LEU A 212 -10.91 18.45 6.25
C LEU A 212 -9.98 17.24 6.34
N ILE A 213 -8.68 17.44 6.17
CA ILE A 213 -7.67 16.39 6.31
C ILE A 213 -6.75 16.75 7.45
N THR A 214 -6.63 15.87 8.44
CA THR A 214 -5.84 16.20 9.64
C THR A 214 -5.17 14.99 10.29
N THR A 215 -3.95 15.21 10.79
CA THR A 215 -3.24 14.26 11.66
C THR A 215 -3.62 14.43 13.14
N GLY A 216 -4.36 15.49 13.49
CA GLY A 216 -4.83 15.76 14.83
C GLY A 216 -6.22 15.19 15.11
N HIS A 217 -6.66 15.34 16.36
CA HIS A 217 -8.00 14.90 16.77
C HIS A 217 -9.08 15.92 16.39
N VAL A 218 -10.17 15.46 15.79
CA VAL A 218 -11.33 16.29 15.54
C VAL A 218 -12.21 16.33 16.79
N THR A 219 -12.53 17.53 17.30
CA THR A 219 -13.38 17.68 18.49
C THR A 219 -14.80 17.16 18.22
N ARG A 220 -15.52 16.78 19.30
CA ARG A 220 -16.91 16.29 19.18
C ARG A 220 -17.82 17.28 18.46
N ASP A 221 -17.68 18.57 18.76
CA ASP A 221 -18.51 19.61 18.15
C ASP A 221 -18.17 19.81 16.66
N ALA A 222 -16.89 19.70 16.29
CA ALA A 222 -16.46 19.73 14.90
C ALA A 222 -16.99 18.50 14.12
N ARG A 223 -16.89 17.31 14.71
CA ARG A 223 -17.40 16.07 14.11
C ARG A 223 -18.92 16.17 13.90
N ARG A 224 -19.68 16.57 14.92
CA ARG A 224 -21.14 16.79 14.82
C ARG A 224 -21.48 17.78 13.70
N PHE A 225 -20.76 18.91 13.62
CA PHE A 225 -21.00 19.87 12.56
C PHE A 225 -20.79 19.28 11.16
N ILE A 226 -19.72 18.48 10.96
CA ILE A 226 -19.45 17.79 9.69
C ILE A 226 -20.59 16.81 9.36
N ASP A 227 -20.99 15.99 10.33
CA ASP A 227 -22.04 14.99 10.15
C ASP A 227 -23.39 15.65 9.80
N ASP A 228 -23.70 16.82 10.39
CA ASP A 228 -24.92 17.61 10.09
C ASP A 228 -24.93 18.16 8.65
N GLN A 229 -23.75 18.36 8.02
CA GLN A 229 -23.64 18.78 6.61
C GLN A 229 -23.81 17.62 5.63
N ASN A 230 -23.98 16.39 6.11
CA ASN A 230 -24.21 15.20 5.32
C ASN A 230 -23.09 14.97 4.27
N THR A 231 -23.44 14.88 2.97
CA THR A 231 -22.49 14.59 1.89
C THR A 231 -21.65 15.80 1.46
N MET A 232 -21.98 17.01 1.93
CA MET A 232 -21.29 18.25 1.55
C MET A 232 -19.93 18.44 2.23
N MET A 233 -19.72 17.81 3.38
CA MET A 233 -18.45 17.83 4.11
C MET A 233 -18.02 16.42 4.49
N SER A 234 -16.70 16.21 4.59
CA SER A 234 -16.13 15.01 5.19
C SER A 234 -14.82 15.34 5.89
N VAL A 235 -14.35 14.40 6.70
CA VAL A 235 -13.03 14.45 7.33
C VAL A 235 -12.28 13.17 6.97
N ILE A 236 -11.00 13.32 6.69
CA ILE A 236 -10.02 12.24 6.57
C ILE A 236 -9.06 12.39 7.75
N ASP A 237 -9.07 11.46 8.65
CA ASP A 237 -8.22 11.47 9.85
C ASP A 237 -6.88 10.72 9.63
N ALA A 238 -6.04 10.68 10.66
CA ALA A 238 -4.71 10.07 10.56
C ALA A 238 -4.75 8.61 10.10
N ASP A 239 -5.72 7.82 10.56
CA ASP A 239 -5.82 6.41 10.18
C ASP A 239 -6.18 6.23 8.70
N GLU A 240 -7.07 7.08 8.20
CA GLU A 240 -7.44 7.09 6.77
C GLU A 240 -6.29 7.62 5.90
N ILE A 241 -5.56 8.65 6.34
CA ILE A 241 -4.38 9.16 5.66
C ILE A 241 -3.33 8.06 5.52
N HIS A 242 -3.05 7.31 6.59
CA HIS A 242 -2.07 6.21 6.54
C HIS A 242 -2.49 5.08 5.59
N LYS A 243 -3.79 4.80 5.45
CA LYS A 243 -4.28 3.83 4.45
C LYS A 243 -4.02 4.33 3.03
N LEU A 244 -4.29 5.62 2.77
CA LEU A 244 -4.03 6.23 1.46
C LEU A 244 -2.53 6.24 1.13
N ILE A 245 -1.67 6.62 2.08
CA ILE A 245 -0.21 6.61 1.94
C ILE A 245 0.29 5.20 1.60
N ARG A 246 -0.13 4.16 2.34
CA ARG A 246 0.27 2.78 2.05
C ARG A 246 -0.19 2.32 0.67
N ARG A 247 -1.40 2.71 0.23
CA ARG A 247 -1.88 2.39 -1.11
C ARG A 247 -1.06 3.08 -2.19
N SER A 248 -0.74 4.35 -2.01
CA SER A 248 0.12 5.10 -2.95
C SER A 248 1.53 4.52 -3.00
N ALA A 249 2.15 4.24 -1.84
CA ALA A 249 3.48 3.65 -1.76
C ALA A 249 3.59 2.31 -2.50
N ARG A 250 2.56 1.45 -2.43
CA ARG A 250 2.53 0.17 -3.16
C ARG A 250 2.67 0.34 -4.67
N LYS A 251 2.15 1.43 -5.25
CA LYS A 251 2.29 1.71 -6.69
C LYS A 251 3.75 1.92 -7.10
N TYR A 252 4.59 2.40 -6.19
CA TYR A 252 6.01 2.64 -6.45
C TYR A 252 6.87 1.39 -6.20
N CYS A 253 6.42 0.50 -5.35
CA CYS A 253 7.13 -0.74 -5.02
C CYS A 253 6.77 -1.92 -5.93
N GLY A 254 6.02 -1.70 -7.02
CA GLY A 254 5.66 -2.77 -7.97
C GLY A 254 4.64 -3.78 -7.44
N TYR A 255 4.08 -3.60 -6.26
CA TYR A 255 3.02 -4.43 -5.74
C TYR A 255 1.66 -4.04 -6.35
N TYR A 256 1.37 -4.55 -7.53
CA TYR A 256 0.00 -4.67 -8.00
C TYR A 256 -0.59 -5.96 -7.40
N GLY A 257 -1.42 -5.81 -6.39
CA GLY A 257 -2.26 -6.88 -5.89
C GLY A 257 -3.62 -6.84 -6.56
#